data_4a61a64892381962c1106fc4c8656970
#
_entry.id   4a61a64892381962c1106fc4c8656970
#
_cell.length_a   1.000
_cell.length_b   1.000
_cell.length_c   1.000
_cell.angle_alpha   90.00
_cell.angle_beta   90.00
_cell.angle_gamma   90.00
#
_symmetry.space_group_name_H-M   'P 1'
#
loop_
_entity.id
_entity.type
_entity.pdbx_description
1 polymer ?
#
loop_
_entity_poly.entity_id
_entity_poly.type
_entity_poly.pdbx_seq_one_letter_code
_entity_poly.pdbx_strand_id
1 'polypeptide(L)'
;MTTPSTAGRILERDDDIGALLERTHRVAVLGIKVAETMQPAYYVPEYTQRAGYEIIPVPVYYPEVKEILGAPVLRKLVEVPGKIDMVNVFRRPKDLAMHLDDILAKRPSSVWLQLGIRDDSFAAKLTAAGIDVVQDRCLLVELRRHGR
;
A
#
# COMPACT_ATOMS: atom_id res chain seq x y z
N MET A 1 30.67 -13.80 5.44
CA MET A 1 29.55 -14.55 4.86
C MET A 1 28.37 -13.63 4.71
N THR A 2 27.94 -13.43 3.51
CA THR A 2 26.77 -12.61 3.25
C THR A 2 25.50 -13.42 3.49
N THR A 3 24.60 -12.91 4.31
CA THR A 3 23.28 -13.50 4.43
C THR A 3 22.56 -13.29 3.11
N PRO A 4 22.05 -14.34 2.46
CA PRO A 4 21.31 -14.14 1.24
C PRO A 4 20.10 -13.25 1.53
N SER A 5 19.92 -12.23 0.70
CA SER A 5 18.73 -11.41 0.81
C SER A 5 17.54 -12.29 0.48
N THR A 6 16.57 -12.37 1.38
CA THR A 6 15.36 -13.10 1.14
C THR A 6 14.51 -12.32 0.15
N ALA A 7 14.16 -12.92 -0.98
CA ALA A 7 13.23 -12.32 -1.91
C ALA A 7 11.84 -12.22 -1.27
N GLY A 8 11.09 -11.21 -1.64
CA GLY A 8 9.68 -11.12 -1.31
C GLY A 8 8.88 -12.14 -2.11
N ARG A 9 7.59 -12.28 -1.77
CA ARG A 9 6.70 -13.22 -2.43
C ARG A 9 5.47 -12.51 -2.98
N ILE A 10 4.94 -13.04 -4.07
CA ILE A 10 3.59 -12.70 -4.51
C ILE A 10 2.63 -13.51 -3.64
N LEU A 11 1.77 -12.84 -2.89
CA LEU A 11 0.83 -13.48 -1.97
C LEU A 11 -0.53 -13.59 -2.64
N GLU A 12 -1.04 -14.82 -2.74
CA GLU A 12 -2.33 -15.11 -3.37
C GLU A 12 -3.22 -15.99 -2.49
N ARG A 13 -2.63 -16.77 -1.61
CA ARG A 13 -3.38 -17.69 -0.74
C ARG A 13 -4.00 -16.93 0.43
N ASP A 14 -5.19 -17.37 0.84
CA ASP A 14 -5.91 -16.73 1.94
C ASP A 14 -5.12 -16.71 3.25
N ASP A 15 -4.43 -17.80 3.57
CA ASP A 15 -3.63 -17.84 4.81
C ASP A 15 -2.44 -16.88 4.77
N ASP A 16 -1.79 -16.74 3.61
CA ASP A 16 -0.70 -15.77 3.46
C ASP A 16 -1.20 -14.33 3.55
N ILE A 17 -2.35 -14.05 2.94
CA ILE A 17 -2.96 -12.72 3.01
C ILE A 17 -3.40 -12.41 4.43
N GLY A 18 -4.04 -13.37 5.12
CA GLY A 18 -4.43 -13.19 6.52
C GLY A 18 -3.25 -12.89 7.42
N ALA A 19 -2.14 -13.61 7.23
CA ALA A 19 -0.91 -13.37 8.00
C ALA A 19 -0.33 -11.98 7.71
N LEU A 20 -0.39 -11.54 6.45
CA LEU A 20 0.06 -10.19 6.08
C LEU A 20 -0.76 -9.13 6.80
N LEU A 21 -2.09 -9.27 6.81
CA LEU A 21 -2.99 -8.31 7.45
C LEU A 21 -2.75 -8.26 8.97
N GLU A 22 -2.45 -9.40 9.58
CA GLU A 22 -2.20 -9.48 11.02
C GLU A 22 -0.91 -8.76 11.43
N ARG A 23 0.16 -8.87 10.63
CA ARG A 23 1.45 -8.24 10.95
C ARG A 23 1.57 -6.80 10.47
N THR A 24 0.53 -6.27 9.81
CA THR A 24 0.52 -4.90 9.29
C THR A 24 -0.07 -3.96 10.33
N HIS A 25 0.55 -2.80 10.54
CA HIS A 25 0.06 -1.76 11.44
C HIS A 25 0.02 -0.39 10.76
N ARG A 26 1.05 -0.03 10.02
CA ARG A 26 1.18 1.27 9.36
C ARG A 26 1.02 1.10 7.84
N VAL A 27 0.01 1.75 7.29
CA VAL A 27 -0.34 1.65 5.88
C VAL A 27 -0.23 3.02 5.23
N ALA A 28 0.72 3.18 4.31
CA ALA A 28 0.81 4.37 3.48
C ALA A 28 -0.10 4.15 2.27
N VAL A 29 -0.95 5.11 1.98
CA VAL A 29 -1.91 5.00 0.88
C VAL A 29 -1.47 5.91 -0.26
N LEU A 30 -0.83 5.31 -1.25
CA LEU A 30 -0.32 6.01 -2.42
C LEU A 30 -1.46 6.23 -3.43
N GLY A 31 -1.73 7.48 -3.73
CA GLY A 31 -2.84 7.83 -4.61
C GLY A 31 -4.17 7.99 -3.89
N ILE A 32 -4.15 8.17 -2.57
CA ILE A 32 -5.35 8.42 -1.78
C ILE A 32 -6.08 9.66 -2.31
N LYS A 33 -7.42 9.63 -2.24
CA LYS A 33 -8.26 10.74 -2.67
C LYS A 33 -8.97 11.37 -1.49
N VAL A 34 -9.61 12.51 -1.73
CA VAL A 34 -10.36 13.23 -0.70
C VAL A 34 -11.79 12.69 -0.60
N ALA A 35 -12.45 12.99 0.53
CA ALA A 35 -13.78 12.47 0.86
C ALA A 35 -14.83 12.78 -0.21
N GLU A 36 -14.74 13.96 -0.79
CA GLU A 36 -15.73 14.45 -1.77
C GLU A 36 -15.82 13.56 -3.01
N THR A 37 -14.79 12.77 -3.30
CA THR A 37 -14.80 11.88 -4.47
C THR A 37 -15.71 10.69 -4.30
N MET A 38 -15.93 10.24 -3.05
CA MET A 38 -16.69 9.04 -2.70
C MET A 38 -16.18 7.79 -3.42
N GLN A 39 -14.90 7.78 -3.80
CA GLN A 39 -14.30 6.67 -4.56
C GLN A 39 -13.54 5.72 -3.65
N PRO A 40 -13.22 4.50 -4.15
CA PRO A 40 -12.46 3.52 -3.37
C PRO A 40 -11.15 4.06 -2.79
N ALA A 41 -10.47 4.95 -3.51
CA ALA A 41 -9.23 5.57 -3.02
C ALA A 41 -9.44 6.46 -1.79
N TYR A 42 -10.68 6.69 -1.39
CA TYR A 42 -11.00 7.32 -0.11
C TYR A 42 -11.65 6.33 0.87
N TYR A 43 -12.75 5.65 0.46
CA TYR A 43 -13.50 4.85 1.44
C TYR A 43 -12.79 3.56 1.85
N VAL A 44 -11.89 3.00 1.02
CA VAL A 44 -11.10 1.84 1.43
C VAL A 44 -10.09 2.24 2.52
N PRO A 45 -9.28 3.30 2.36
CA PRO A 45 -8.44 3.78 3.47
C PRO A 45 -9.24 4.16 4.72
N GLU A 46 -10.41 4.76 4.55
CA GLU A 46 -11.27 5.11 5.69
C GLU A 46 -11.67 3.86 6.48
N TYR A 47 -12.10 2.81 5.78
CA TYR A 47 -12.42 1.54 6.43
C TYR A 47 -11.19 0.95 7.12
N THR A 48 -10.05 0.97 6.43
CA THR A 48 -8.79 0.43 6.97
C THR A 48 -8.41 1.13 8.27
N GLN A 49 -8.57 2.44 8.33
CA GLN A 49 -8.33 3.21 9.54
C GLN A 49 -9.29 2.79 10.67
N ARG A 50 -10.56 2.64 10.35
CA ARG A 50 -11.56 2.20 11.34
C ARG A 50 -11.29 0.79 11.85
N ALA A 51 -10.67 -0.03 11.03
CA ALA A 51 -10.27 -1.39 11.42
C ALA A 51 -9.05 -1.42 12.35
N GLY A 52 -8.46 -0.25 12.65
CA GLY A 52 -7.37 -0.14 13.62
C GLY A 52 -6.00 0.07 13.04
N TYR A 53 -5.88 0.25 11.73
CA TYR A 53 -4.60 0.52 11.07
C TYR A 53 -4.29 2.01 11.07
N GLU A 54 -3.02 2.36 11.21
CA GLU A 54 -2.58 3.75 11.05
C GLU A 54 -2.48 4.06 9.57
N ILE A 55 -3.18 5.10 9.11
CA ILE A 55 -3.16 5.53 7.72
C ILE A 55 -2.21 6.71 7.55
N ILE A 56 -1.31 6.59 6.58
CA ILE A 56 -0.40 7.67 6.18
C ILE A 56 -0.80 8.08 4.77
N PRO A 57 -1.43 9.26 4.60
CA PRO A 57 -1.92 9.66 3.27
C PRO A 57 -0.79 10.20 2.40
N VAL A 58 -0.66 9.61 1.20
CA VAL A 58 0.30 10.04 0.19
C VAL A 58 -0.45 10.26 -1.13
N PRO A 59 -1.18 11.39 -1.25
CA PRO A 59 -1.94 11.67 -2.46
C PRO A 59 -1.00 12.07 -3.61
N VAL A 60 -1.47 11.83 -4.84
CA VAL A 60 -0.76 12.27 -6.06
C VAL A 60 -1.29 13.61 -6.54
N TYR A 61 -2.57 13.86 -6.27
CA TYR A 61 -3.26 15.10 -6.63
C TYR A 61 -3.50 15.96 -5.39
N TYR A 62 -4.26 17.02 -5.53
CA TYR A 62 -4.69 17.90 -4.43
C TYR A 62 -3.53 18.63 -3.75
N PRO A 63 -2.80 19.51 -4.48
CA PRO A 63 -1.60 20.14 -3.92
C PRO A 63 -1.86 21.03 -2.71
N GLU A 64 -3.10 21.53 -2.53
CA GLU A 64 -3.46 22.38 -1.40
C GLU A 64 -3.92 21.60 -0.16
N VAL A 65 -4.19 20.31 -0.29
CA VAL A 65 -4.68 19.48 0.81
C VAL A 65 -3.52 19.13 1.73
N LYS A 66 -3.68 19.43 3.02
CA LYS A 66 -2.64 19.19 4.03
C LYS A 66 -2.96 18.03 4.95
N GLU A 67 -4.22 17.57 4.96
CA GLU A 67 -4.68 16.51 5.84
C GLU A 67 -5.76 15.68 5.17
N ILE A 68 -5.67 14.36 5.33
CA ILE A 68 -6.70 13.41 4.88
C ILE A 68 -6.89 12.39 6.00
N LEU A 69 -8.13 12.09 6.35
CA LEU A 69 -8.47 11.14 7.43
C LEU A 69 -7.82 11.51 8.77
N GLY A 70 -7.67 12.80 9.02
CA GLY A 70 -7.10 13.29 10.27
C GLY A 70 -5.58 13.16 10.38
N ALA A 71 -4.90 12.77 9.29
CA ALA A 71 -3.46 12.60 9.29
C ALA A 71 -2.80 13.56 8.30
N PRO A 72 -1.58 14.05 8.61
CA PRO A 72 -0.89 14.96 7.70
C PRO A 72 -0.51 14.25 6.40
N VAL A 73 -0.66 14.98 5.29
CA VAL A 73 -0.33 14.51 3.96
C VAL A 73 1.18 14.55 3.74
N LEU A 74 1.73 13.49 3.13
CA LEU A 74 3.10 13.47 2.65
C LEU A 74 3.07 13.25 1.14
N ARG A 75 4.07 13.76 0.43
CA ARG A 75 4.05 13.75 -1.04
C ARG A 75 4.90 12.63 -1.63
N LYS A 76 5.81 12.06 -0.83
CA LYS A 76 6.62 10.92 -1.22
C LYS A 76 6.71 9.94 -0.07
N LEU A 77 6.84 8.66 -0.39
CA LEU A 77 6.98 7.63 0.64
C LEU A 77 8.25 7.82 1.46
N VAL A 78 9.33 8.26 0.82
CA VAL A 78 10.60 8.48 1.52
C VAL A 78 10.52 9.59 2.58
N GLU A 79 9.52 10.47 2.51
CA GLU A 79 9.30 11.52 3.51
C GLU A 79 8.61 11.00 4.76
N VAL A 80 8.04 9.79 4.71
CA VAL A 80 7.33 9.22 5.85
C VAL A 80 8.34 8.81 6.93
N PRO A 81 8.22 9.34 8.16
CA PRO A 81 9.12 8.90 9.22
C PRO A 81 8.82 7.47 9.65
N GLY A 82 9.87 6.70 9.91
CA GLY A 82 9.74 5.34 10.40
C GLY A 82 9.38 4.34 9.32
N LYS A 83 9.17 3.11 9.75
CA LYS A 83 8.89 1.99 8.86
C LYS A 83 7.44 2.01 8.37
N ILE A 84 7.25 1.69 7.11
CA ILE A 84 5.93 1.42 6.53
C ILE A 84 5.77 -0.08 6.41
N ASP A 85 4.68 -0.63 6.96
CA ASP A 85 4.39 -2.05 6.84
C ASP A 85 3.77 -2.41 5.51
N MET A 86 2.93 -1.52 4.97
CA MET A 86 2.27 -1.74 3.68
C MET A 86 2.09 -0.43 2.95
N VAL A 87 2.32 -0.45 1.64
CA VAL A 87 1.90 0.62 0.74
C VAL A 87 0.68 0.11 -0.02
N ASN A 88 -0.48 0.72 0.23
CA ASN A 88 -1.72 0.41 -0.50
C ASN A 88 -1.81 1.37 -1.69
N VAL A 89 -1.83 0.83 -2.91
CA VAL A 89 -1.65 1.61 -4.13
C VAL A 89 -2.96 1.76 -4.90
N PHE A 90 -3.33 3.01 -5.14
CA PHE A 90 -4.48 3.41 -5.96
C PHE A 90 -3.99 4.19 -7.16
N ARG A 91 -3.23 3.52 -8.04
CA ARG A 91 -2.72 4.11 -9.27
C ARG A 91 -2.97 3.16 -10.43
N ARG A 92 -3.26 3.70 -11.61
CA ARG A 92 -3.45 2.86 -12.81
C ARG A 92 -2.16 2.11 -13.13
N PRO A 93 -2.24 0.90 -13.72
CA PRO A 93 -1.04 0.14 -14.05
C PRO A 93 0.01 0.94 -14.83
N LYS A 94 -0.42 1.77 -15.78
CA LYS A 94 0.50 2.59 -16.59
C LYS A 94 1.25 3.65 -15.77
N ASP A 95 0.76 4.00 -14.58
CA ASP A 95 1.37 5.01 -13.72
C ASP A 95 2.22 4.42 -12.60
N LEU A 96 2.32 3.10 -12.50
CA LEU A 96 3.08 2.45 -11.42
C LEU A 96 4.58 2.71 -11.52
N ALA A 97 5.13 2.70 -12.74
CA ALA A 97 6.58 2.80 -12.94
C ALA A 97 7.17 4.09 -12.35
N MET A 98 6.41 5.18 -12.36
CA MET A 98 6.88 6.47 -11.83
C MET A 98 7.08 6.43 -10.31
N HIS A 99 6.48 5.46 -9.61
CA HIS A 99 6.58 5.34 -8.16
C HIS A 99 7.59 4.30 -7.72
N LEU A 100 8.17 3.54 -8.64
CA LEU A 100 9.05 2.42 -8.28
C LEU A 100 10.25 2.85 -7.44
N ASP A 101 10.95 3.89 -7.85
CA ASP A 101 12.14 4.34 -7.14
C ASP A 101 11.82 4.79 -5.71
N ASP A 102 10.71 5.51 -5.53
CA ASP A 102 10.27 5.96 -4.21
C ASP A 102 9.92 4.76 -3.31
N ILE A 103 9.21 3.78 -3.85
CA ILE A 103 8.88 2.56 -3.09
C ILE A 103 10.14 1.80 -2.71
N LEU A 104 11.04 1.59 -3.66
CA LEU A 104 12.29 0.86 -3.40
C LEU A 104 13.17 1.58 -2.38
N ALA A 105 13.25 2.91 -2.46
CA ALA A 105 14.02 3.70 -1.52
C ALA A 105 13.43 3.63 -0.10
N LYS A 106 12.10 3.63 0.02
CA LYS A 106 11.43 3.54 1.34
C LYS A 106 11.51 2.14 1.92
N ARG A 107 11.52 1.09 1.10
CA ARG A 107 11.59 -0.31 1.52
C ARG A 107 10.46 -0.72 2.47
N PRO A 108 9.21 -0.57 2.07
CA PRO A 108 8.10 -1.08 2.89
C PRO A 108 8.17 -2.60 2.97
N SER A 109 7.54 -3.19 3.99
CA SER A 109 7.49 -4.65 4.12
C SER A 109 6.64 -5.28 3.02
N SER A 110 5.60 -4.57 2.57
CA SER A 110 4.70 -5.08 1.54
C SER A 110 4.12 -3.95 0.70
N VAL A 111 3.64 -4.32 -0.49
CA VAL A 111 2.90 -3.44 -1.39
C VAL A 111 1.61 -4.14 -1.79
N TRP A 112 0.49 -3.44 -1.65
CA TRP A 112 -0.83 -3.94 -1.98
C TRP A 112 -1.39 -3.16 -3.14
N LEU A 113 -1.46 -3.80 -4.32
CA LEU A 113 -2.07 -3.22 -5.50
C LEU A 113 -3.58 -3.49 -5.44
N GLN A 114 -4.35 -2.42 -5.42
CA GLN A 114 -5.80 -2.47 -5.23
C GLN A 114 -6.49 -3.16 -6.40
N LEU A 115 -7.76 -3.53 -6.21
CA LEU A 115 -8.58 -4.23 -7.21
C LEU A 115 -8.49 -3.52 -8.58
N GLY A 116 -8.24 -4.30 -9.63
CA GLY A 116 -8.05 -3.80 -10.99
C GLY A 116 -6.63 -3.37 -11.30
N ILE A 117 -5.71 -3.45 -10.34
CA ILE A 117 -4.32 -3.01 -10.53
C ILE A 117 -3.41 -4.22 -10.47
N ARG A 118 -2.84 -4.58 -11.61
CA ARG A 118 -1.92 -5.69 -11.73
C ARG A 118 -0.82 -5.34 -12.73
N ASP A 119 0.42 -5.65 -12.36
CA ASP A 119 1.58 -5.50 -13.24
C ASP A 119 2.66 -6.46 -12.76
N ASP A 120 2.80 -7.59 -13.46
CA ASP A 120 3.71 -8.65 -13.03
C ASP A 120 5.18 -8.21 -13.07
N SER A 121 5.55 -7.36 -14.02
CA SER A 121 6.91 -6.83 -14.11
C SER A 121 7.22 -5.92 -12.92
N PHE A 122 6.29 -5.05 -12.58
CA PHE A 122 6.42 -4.17 -11.41
C PHE A 122 6.53 -4.99 -10.13
N ALA A 123 5.64 -5.98 -9.97
CA ALA A 123 5.66 -6.86 -8.82
C ALA A 123 6.97 -7.63 -8.69
N ALA A 124 7.53 -8.11 -9.81
CA ALA A 124 8.81 -8.84 -9.81
C ALA A 124 9.95 -7.96 -9.31
N LYS A 125 9.96 -6.67 -9.67
CA LYS A 125 10.98 -5.73 -9.19
C LYS A 125 10.88 -5.51 -7.68
N LEU A 126 9.65 -5.49 -7.16
CA LEU A 126 9.43 -5.35 -5.71
C LEU A 126 9.85 -6.62 -4.96
N THR A 127 9.46 -7.80 -5.44
CA THR A 127 9.83 -9.05 -4.76
C THR A 127 11.34 -9.28 -4.82
N ALA A 128 12.02 -8.89 -5.91
CA ALA A 128 13.47 -8.97 -5.99
C ALA A 128 14.15 -8.10 -4.92
N ALA A 129 13.49 -7.05 -4.45
CA ALA A 129 13.98 -6.17 -3.39
C ALA A 129 13.55 -6.61 -1.98
N GLY A 130 12.93 -7.79 -1.85
CA GLY A 130 12.52 -8.33 -0.56
C GLY A 130 11.15 -7.84 -0.09
N ILE A 131 10.33 -7.28 -0.97
CA ILE A 131 9.00 -6.75 -0.65
C ILE A 131 7.93 -7.75 -1.06
N ASP A 132 7.04 -8.10 -0.13
CA ASP A 132 5.89 -8.95 -0.45
C ASP A 132 4.84 -8.15 -1.22
N VAL A 133 4.16 -8.78 -2.17
CA VAL A 133 3.20 -8.09 -3.04
C VAL A 133 1.88 -8.85 -3.11
N VAL A 134 0.79 -8.11 -2.96
CA VAL A 134 -0.56 -8.57 -3.29
C VAL A 134 -1.03 -7.74 -4.48
N GLN A 135 -1.64 -8.38 -5.48
CA GLN A 135 -2.13 -7.68 -6.67
C GLN A 135 -3.62 -7.91 -6.88
N ASP A 136 -4.28 -6.89 -7.41
CA ASP A 136 -5.66 -6.99 -7.93
C ASP A 136 -6.63 -7.51 -6.87
N ARG A 137 -6.55 -6.94 -5.68
CA ARG A 137 -7.50 -7.26 -4.60
C ARG A 137 -7.90 -6.00 -3.86
N CYS A 138 -9.16 -5.93 -3.45
CA CYS A 138 -9.66 -4.82 -2.64
C CYS A 138 -9.28 -5.06 -1.18
N LEU A 139 -8.51 -4.16 -0.60
CA LEU A 139 -8.06 -4.29 0.79
C LEU A 139 -9.25 -4.35 1.76
N LEU A 140 -10.27 -3.53 1.54
CA LEU A 140 -11.49 -3.55 2.37
C LEU A 140 -12.16 -4.93 2.36
N VAL A 141 -12.30 -5.53 1.17
CA VAL A 141 -12.91 -6.85 1.03
C VAL A 141 -12.09 -7.90 1.76
N GLU A 142 -10.77 -7.86 1.60
CA GLU A 142 -9.91 -8.84 2.27
C GLU A 142 -9.89 -8.66 3.79
N LEU A 143 -9.91 -7.42 4.27
CA LEU A 143 -10.03 -7.18 5.72
C LEU A 143 -11.31 -7.82 6.28
N ARG A 144 -12.44 -7.60 5.60
CA ARG A 144 -13.73 -8.22 6.02
C ARG A 144 -13.67 -9.74 5.99
N ARG A 145 -13.09 -10.32 4.93
CA ARG A 145 -12.99 -11.78 4.80
C ARG A 145 -12.17 -12.38 5.94
N HIS A 146 -11.24 -11.63 6.50
CA HIS A 146 -10.40 -12.08 7.61
C HIS A 146 -10.89 -11.57 8.97
N GLY A 147 -12.15 -11.11 9.05
CA GLY A 147 -12.77 -10.73 10.32
C GLY A 147 -12.28 -9.40 10.89
N ARG A 148 -11.79 -8.53 10.03
CA ARG A 148 -11.23 -7.25 10.46
C ARG A 148 -12.02 -6.04 10.02
#